data_65341975b886960fd7aa5eb006508c1c
#
_entry.id   65341975b886960fd7aa5eb006508c1c
#
_cell.length_a   1.000
_cell.length_b   1.000
_cell.length_c   1.000
_cell.angle_alpha   90.00
_cell.angle_beta   90.00
_cell.angle_gamma   90.00
#
_symmetry.space_group_name_H-M   'P 1'
#
loop_
_entity.id
_entity.type
_entity.pdbx_description
1 polymer ?
#
loop_
_entity_poly.entity_id
_entity_poly.type
_entity_poly.pdbx_seq_one_letter_code
_entity_poly.pdbx_strand_id
1 'polypeptide(L)'
;MWWMTAVAIAGTPPRVHVDRQDRVVYILDQKGTVTHQEPIGVGRGGLTEKFTMSDYVTPTGTFTVDLVLEESAEHNDIEAGLRTRWARHAIYGPLLDPADRLTTLYANMASLDFDGDQKPDRAYGVAYVGLDSATAVTGPKLRQYHGTPYWYSIALHGTPDPSNLGQARSGGCVHVSAELLQRLIREGTLAVGQQVRIADGPPASP
;
A
#
# COMPACT_ATOMS: atom_id res chain seq x y z
N MET A 1 -12.06 -6.37 43.16
CA MET A 1 -10.93 -6.60 42.25
C MET A 1 -11.52 -7.25 41.00
N TRP A 2 -11.83 -6.46 39.96
CA TRP A 2 -12.52 -6.96 38.77
C TRP A 2 -11.45 -7.18 37.70
N TRP A 3 -11.28 -8.43 37.31
CA TRP A 3 -10.40 -8.79 36.18
C TRP A 3 -11.20 -8.56 34.90
N MET A 4 -10.93 -7.46 34.21
CA MET A 4 -11.35 -7.33 32.81
C MET A 4 -10.46 -8.24 31.97
N THR A 5 -11.02 -9.38 31.59
CA THR A 5 -10.45 -10.20 30.50
C THR A 5 -10.55 -9.39 29.20
N ALA A 6 -9.41 -8.98 28.69
CA ALA A 6 -9.34 -8.43 27.33
C ALA A 6 -9.78 -9.53 26.37
N VAL A 7 -10.99 -9.42 25.84
CA VAL A 7 -11.44 -10.20 24.69
C VAL A 7 -10.58 -9.75 23.52
N ALA A 8 -9.68 -10.61 23.07
CA ALA A 8 -9.01 -10.41 21.79
C ALA A 8 -10.12 -10.32 20.73
N ILE A 9 -10.34 -9.12 20.19
CA ILE A 9 -11.23 -8.93 19.06
C ILE A 9 -10.55 -9.67 17.91
N ALA A 10 -11.12 -10.80 17.49
CA ALA A 10 -10.72 -11.46 16.26
C ALA A 10 -10.75 -10.39 15.16
N GLY A 11 -9.59 -10.09 14.58
CA GLY A 11 -9.46 -8.98 13.64
C GLY A 11 -10.50 -9.13 12.52
N THR A 12 -11.15 -8.02 12.20
CA THR A 12 -12.05 -7.96 11.04
C THR A 12 -11.32 -8.49 9.82
N PRO A 13 -11.89 -9.42 9.05
CA PRO A 13 -11.21 -9.97 7.88
C PRO A 13 -10.88 -8.86 6.88
N PRO A 14 -9.78 -8.99 6.12
CA PRO A 14 -9.40 -8.01 5.11
C PRO A 14 -10.55 -7.75 4.14
N ARG A 15 -10.94 -6.48 3.98
CA ARG A 15 -12.00 -6.07 3.04
C ARG A 15 -11.47 -5.84 1.61
N VAL A 16 -10.16 -5.78 1.45
CA VAL A 16 -9.50 -5.64 0.16
C VAL A 16 -8.68 -6.90 -0.08
N HIS A 17 -8.99 -7.60 -1.16
CA HIS A 17 -8.27 -8.78 -1.62
C HIS A 17 -7.71 -8.54 -3.02
N VAL A 18 -6.41 -8.63 -3.14
CA VAL A 18 -5.66 -8.50 -4.39
C VAL A 18 -5.33 -9.89 -4.89
N ASP A 19 -5.85 -10.25 -6.04
CA ASP A 19 -5.45 -11.42 -6.81
C ASP A 19 -4.38 -11.01 -7.81
N ARG A 20 -3.13 -11.34 -7.52
CA ARG A 20 -2.02 -10.98 -8.40
C ARG A 20 -1.93 -11.88 -9.65
N GLN A 21 -2.52 -13.09 -9.62
CA GLN A 21 -2.55 -14.01 -10.75
C GLN A 21 -3.47 -13.50 -11.85
N ASP A 22 -4.72 -13.20 -11.50
CA ASP A 22 -5.71 -12.72 -12.46
C ASP A 22 -5.69 -11.20 -12.60
N ARG A 23 -4.89 -10.52 -11.78
CA ARG A 23 -4.73 -9.06 -11.75
C ARG A 23 -6.04 -8.34 -11.52
N VAL A 24 -6.75 -8.78 -10.48
CA VAL A 24 -8.04 -8.25 -10.05
C VAL A 24 -7.97 -7.87 -8.58
N VAL A 25 -8.58 -6.74 -8.21
CA VAL A 25 -8.89 -6.44 -6.82
C VAL A 25 -10.36 -6.74 -6.55
N TYR A 26 -10.62 -7.39 -5.43
CA TYR A 26 -11.96 -7.68 -4.91
C TYR A 26 -12.18 -6.88 -3.64
N ILE A 27 -13.33 -6.23 -3.55
CA ILE A 27 -13.79 -5.54 -2.35
C ILE A 27 -14.86 -6.39 -1.70
N LEU A 28 -14.68 -6.67 -0.40
CA LEU A 28 -15.51 -7.57 0.36
C LEU A 28 -16.32 -6.80 1.40
N ASP A 29 -17.54 -7.23 1.66
CA ASP A 29 -18.32 -6.76 2.80
C ASP A 29 -17.84 -7.42 4.12
N GLN A 30 -18.49 -7.09 5.23
CA GLN A 30 -18.15 -7.65 6.53
C GLN A 30 -18.40 -9.16 6.65
N LYS A 31 -19.16 -9.74 5.73
CA LYS A 31 -19.45 -11.18 5.67
C LYS A 31 -18.50 -11.93 4.74
N GLY A 32 -17.58 -11.22 4.08
CA GLY A 32 -16.66 -11.80 3.11
C GLY A 32 -17.26 -11.92 1.69
N THR A 33 -18.44 -11.35 1.45
CA THR A 33 -19.05 -11.37 0.12
C THR A 33 -18.41 -10.31 -0.78
N VAL A 34 -18.07 -10.68 -2.01
CA VAL A 34 -17.56 -9.73 -3.01
C VAL A 34 -18.66 -8.75 -3.41
N THR A 35 -18.41 -7.47 -3.19
CA THR A 35 -19.32 -6.37 -3.54
C THR A 35 -18.87 -5.57 -4.75
N HIS A 36 -17.58 -5.64 -5.08
CA HIS A 36 -16.99 -4.97 -6.23
C HIS A 36 -15.71 -5.68 -6.66
N GLN A 37 -15.41 -5.60 -7.96
CA GLN A 37 -14.12 -6.06 -8.50
C GLN A 37 -13.73 -5.23 -9.72
N GLU A 38 -12.41 -5.03 -9.92
CA GLU A 38 -11.88 -4.40 -11.12
C GLU A 38 -10.44 -4.80 -11.40
N PRO A 39 -9.95 -4.61 -12.65
CA PRO A 39 -8.56 -4.91 -13.00
C PRO A 39 -7.58 -3.99 -12.28
N ILE A 40 -6.41 -4.55 -11.94
CA ILE A 40 -5.30 -3.85 -11.31
C ILE A 40 -3.98 -4.11 -12.04
N GLY A 41 -3.01 -3.22 -11.85
CA GLY A 41 -1.62 -3.50 -12.24
C GLY A 41 -0.87 -4.17 -11.10
N VAL A 42 0.03 -5.10 -11.42
CA VAL A 42 0.91 -5.79 -10.46
C VAL A 42 2.35 -5.81 -10.93
N GLY A 43 3.25 -6.27 -10.08
CA GLY A 43 4.68 -6.38 -10.36
C GLY A 43 5.02 -7.24 -11.57
N ARG A 44 5.99 -6.79 -12.38
CA ARG A 44 6.47 -7.52 -13.57
C ARG A 44 7.36 -8.72 -13.24
N GLY A 45 7.69 -8.93 -11.97
CA GLY A 45 8.55 -10.03 -11.51
C GLY A 45 7.89 -11.42 -11.48
N GLY A 46 6.62 -11.51 -11.88
CA GLY A 46 5.88 -12.78 -11.91
C GLY A 46 5.26 -13.17 -10.57
N LEU A 47 4.88 -14.45 -10.45
CA LEU A 47 4.15 -15.00 -9.30
C LEU A 47 5.05 -15.69 -8.27
N THR A 48 6.34 -15.50 -8.36
CA THR A 48 7.30 -16.06 -7.40
C THR A 48 7.18 -15.39 -6.03
N GLU A 49 7.88 -15.94 -5.05
CA GLU A 49 8.05 -15.27 -3.76
C GLU A 49 8.93 -14.02 -3.91
N LYS A 50 8.61 -12.97 -3.15
CA LYS A 50 9.40 -11.74 -3.15
C LYS A 50 10.60 -11.87 -2.21
N PHE A 51 11.81 -11.65 -2.75
CA PHE A 51 13.05 -11.70 -1.97
C PHE A 51 13.80 -10.37 -1.88
N THR A 52 13.67 -9.50 -2.87
CA THR A 52 14.40 -8.24 -2.94
C THR A 52 13.51 -7.13 -3.48
N MET A 53 13.97 -5.88 -3.33
CA MET A 53 13.29 -4.73 -3.95
C MET A 53 13.32 -4.79 -5.48
N SER A 54 14.41 -5.28 -6.04
CA SER A 54 14.68 -5.30 -7.48
C SER A 54 14.19 -6.56 -8.19
N ASP A 55 13.46 -7.44 -7.51
CA ASP A 55 12.80 -8.59 -8.15
C ASP A 55 11.47 -8.21 -8.84
N TYR A 56 10.98 -7.02 -8.53
CA TYR A 56 9.73 -6.45 -9.08
C TYR A 56 8.50 -7.32 -8.84
N VAL A 57 8.54 -8.19 -7.85
CA VAL A 57 7.43 -9.07 -7.48
C VAL A 57 6.46 -8.33 -6.56
N THR A 58 5.16 -8.44 -6.78
CA THR A 58 4.14 -8.12 -5.80
C THR A 58 4.06 -9.26 -4.80
N PRO A 59 4.38 -9.07 -3.49
CA PRO A 59 4.39 -10.16 -2.53
C PRO A 59 3.00 -10.67 -2.20
N THR A 60 2.91 -11.93 -1.76
CA THR A 60 1.69 -12.46 -1.13
C THR A 60 1.76 -12.30 0.38
N GLY A 61 0.60 -12.18 1.02
CA GLY A 61 0.49 -12.03 2.47
C GLY A 61 -0.76 -11.28 2.89
N THR A 62 -0.90 -11.06 4.19
CA THR A 62 -1.83 -10.09 4.76
C THR A 62 -1.01 -8.94 5.30
N PHE A 63 -1.28 -7.75 4.80
CA PHE A 63 -0.54 -6.53 5.10
C PHE A 63 -1.43 -5.57 5.84
N THR A 64 -0.85 -4.76 6.72
CA THR A 64 -1.56 -3.66 7.37
C THR A 64 -1.23 -2.35 6.66
N VAL A 65 -2.24 -1.53 6.41
CA VAL A 65 -2.04 -0.15 5.93
C VAL A 65 -1.37 0.64 7.04
N ASP A 66 -0.23 1.25 6.77
CA ASP A 66 0.54 2.04 7.72
C ASP A 66 0.77 3.48 7.30
N LEU A 67 0.42 3.81 6.05
CA LEU A 67 0.53 5.15 5.49
C LEU A 67 -0.57 5.38 4.47
N VAL A 68 -1.24 6.52 4.55
CA VAL A 68 -2.14 7.03 3.52
C VAL A 68 -1.70 8.42 3.15
N LEU A 69 -1.40 8.64 1.87
CA LEU A 69 -1.08 9.94 1.30
C LEU A 69 -1.94 10.15 0.07
N GLU A 70 -2.56 11.30 -0.04
CA GLU A 70 -3.39 11.66 -1.20
C GLU A 70 -3.21 13.11 -1.63
N GLU A 71 -3.55 13.39 -2.87
CA GLU A 71 -3.42 14.72 -3.46
C GLU A 71 -4.31 15.75 -2.73
N SER A 72 -5.50 15.35 -2.28
CA SER A 72 -6.42 16.22 -1.52
C SER A 72 -5.96 16.49 -0.09
N ALA A 73 -5.11 15.64 0.45
CA ALA A 73 -4.62 15.64 1.83
C ALA A 73 -5.68 15.43 2.92
N GLU A 74 -6.95 15.24 2.58
CA GLU A 74 -8.06 15.12 3.56
C GLU A 74 -7.93 13.90 4.48
N HIS A 75 -7.37 12.80 3.97
CA HIS A 75 -7.24 11.54 4.69
C HIS A 75 -5.78 11.13 4.91
N ASN A 76 -4.85 12.08 4.77
CA ASN A 76 -3.44 11.80 5.03
C ASN A 76 -3.25 11.31 6.47
N ASP A 77 -2.69 10.11 6.63
CA ASP A 77 -2.45 9.51 7.93
C ASP A 77 -1.22 8.59 7.91
N ILE A 78 -0.61 8.41 9.07
CA ILE A 78 0.57 7.56 9.26
C ILE A 78 0.49 6.83 10.59
N GLU A 79 0.75 5.52 10.58
CA GLU A 79 0.81 4.68 11.77
C GLU A 79 1.85 5.24 12.79
N ALA A 80 1.50 5.23 14.07
CA ALA A 80 2.29 5.86 15.13
C ALA A 80 3.71 5.29 15.26
N GLY A 81 3.87 3.97 15.12
CA GLY A 81 5.18 3.31 15.15
C GLY A 81 6.02 3.65 13.92
N LEU A 82 5.39 3.74 12.74
CA LEU A 82 6.05 4.20 11.52
C LEU A 82 6.49 5.66 11.67
N ARG A 83 5.61 6.53 12.14
CA ARG A 83 5.94 7.94 12.45
C ARG A 83 7.14 8.04 13.38
N THR A 84 7.16 7.24 14.46
CA THR A 84 8.27 7.22 15.43
C THR A 84 9.58 6.75 14.80
N ARG A 85 9.54 5.76 13.93
CA ARG A 85 10.70 5.27 13.19
C ARG A 85 11.23 6.32 12.23
N TRP A 86 10.35 6.95 11.45
CA TRP A 86 10.73 7.96 10.47
C TRP A 86 11.19 9.27 11.10
N ALA A 87 10.66 9.65 12.26
CA ALA A 87 11.10 10.85 12.98
C ALA A 87 12.60 10.85 13.30
N ARG A 88 13.20 9.66 13.39
CA ARG A 88 14.65 9.50 13.61
C ARG A 88 15.47 9.44 12.31
N HIS A 89 14.81 9.44 11.17
CA HIS A 89 15.48 9.35 9.88
C HIS A 89 15.86 10.75 9.36
N ALA A 90 17.11 10.92 8.90
CA ALA A 90 17.62 12.23 8.49
C ALA A 90 16.80 12.88 7.34
N ILE A 91 16.23 12.07 6.46
CA ILE A 91 15.42 12.55 5.31
C ILE A 91 13.95 12.69 5.70
N TYR A 92 13.38 11.65 6.32
CA TYR A 92 11.93 11.63 6.60
C TYR A 92 11.55 12.40 7.86
N GLY A 93 12.41 12.44 8.86
CA GLY A 93 12.13 13.15 10.12
C GLY A 93 11.70 14.61 9.90
N PRO A 94 12.44 15.42 9.13
CA PRO A 94 12.03 16.78 8.82
C PRO A 94 10.70 16.89 8.06
N LEU A 95 10.24 15.83 7.39
CA LEU A 95 8.98 15.78 6.63
C LEU A 95 7.78 15.35 7.49
N LEU A 96 7.96 15.02 8.76
CA LEU A 96 6.90 14.51 9.63
C LEU A 96 6.44 15.49 10.72
N ASP A 97 7.09 16.64 10.83
CA ASP A 97 6.78 17.68 11.82
C ASP A 97 6.65 19.04 11.13
N PRO A 98 5.54 19.72 11.28
CA PRO A 98 4.22 19.42 11.85
C PRO A 98 3.29 18.63 10.90
N ALA A 99 2.03 18.37 11.30
CA ALA A 99 1.10 17.44 10.66
C ALA A 99 0.80 17.70 9.17
N ASP A 100 0.97 18.91 8.67
CA ASP A 100 0.78 19.31 7.27
C ASP A 100 1.88 18.77 6.32
N ARG A 101 2.92 18.14 6.85
CA ARG A 101 4.06 17.66 6.06
C ARG A 101 3.84 16.33 5.36
N LEU A 102 2.81 15.57 5.68
CA LEU A 102 2.40 14.43 4.87
C LEU A 102 1.97 14.90 3.47
N THR A 103 1.36 16.08 3.36
CA THR A 103 1.08 16.74 2.07
C THR A 103 2.37 17.04 1.30
N THR A 104 3.39 17.58 1.99
CA THR A 104 4.70 17.84 1.38
C THR A 104 5.38 16.54 0.94
N LEU A 105 5.27 15.48 1.75
CA LEU A 105 5.81 14.17 1.39
C LEU A 105 5.18 13.64 0.11
N TYR A 106 3.83 13.71 0.01
CA TYR A 106 3.14 13.29 -1.21
C TYR A 106 3.53 14.15 -2.42
N ALA A 107 3.60 15.47 -2.26
CA ALA A 107 4.02 16.37 -3.32
C ALA A 107 5.44 16.06 -3.84
N ASN A 108 6.37 15.75 -2.93
CA ASN A 108 7.72 15.31 -3.29
C ASN A 108 7.71 13.98 -4.06
N MET A 109 6.90 13.00 -3.62
CA MET A 109 6.75 11.74 -4.34
C MET A 109 6.14 11.94 -5.73
N ALA A 110 5.14 12.80 -5.86
CA ALA A 110 4.48 13.11 -7.12
C ALA A 110 5.39 13.87 -8.10
N SER A 111 6.45 14.52 -7.60
CA SER A 111 7.41 15.27 -8.41
C SER A 111 8.61 14.43 -8.90
N LEU A 112 8.67 13.15 -8.56
CA LEU A 112 9.77 12.29 -9.00
C LEU A 112 9.73 12.08 -10.51
N ASP A 113 10.92 12.11 -11.10
CA ASP A 113 11.20 11.84 -12.50
C ASP A 113 11.98 10.52 -12.55
N PHE A 114 11.33 9.44 -12.99
CA PHE A 114 11.92 8.09 -13.02
C PHE A 114 12.52 7.77 -14.39
N ASP A 115 12.09 8.44 -15.45
CA ASP A 115 12.57 8.21 -16.83
C ASP A 115 13.64 9.21 -17.28
N GLY A 116 13.86 10.29 -16.53
CA GLY A 116 14.92 11.27 -16.76
C GLY A 116 14.57 12.32 -17.83
N ASP A 117 13.30 12.49 -18.16
CA ASP A 117 12.83 13.47 -19.16
C ASP A 117 12.72 14.90 -18.59
N GLN A 118 13.07 15.11 -17.34
CA GLN A 118 13.00 16.35 -16.57
C GLN A 118 11.56 16.83 -16.26
N LYS A 119 10.60 15.93 -16.29
CA LYS A 119 9.22 16.19 -15.89
C LYS A 119 8.78 15.21 -14.80
N PRO A 120 7.85 15.62 -13.94
CA PRO A 120 7.26 14.72 -12.96
C PRO A 120 6.44 13.59 -13.62
N ASP A 121 6.78 12.35 -13.35
CA ASP A 121 6.02 11.19 -13.85
C ASP A 121 4.66 11.02 -13.18
N ARG A 122 4.46 11.62 -12.00
CA ARG A 122 3.27 11.41 -11.17
C ARG A 122 2.92 9.92 -10.98
N ALA A 123 3.95 9.08 -10.90
CA ALA A 123 3.86 7.62 -10.95
C ALA A 123 2.90 7.01 -9.91
N TYR A 124 2.62 7.73 -8.81
CA TYR A 124 1.71 7.30 -7.74
C TYR A 124 0.25 7.72 -7.97
N GLY A 125 -0.04 8.46 -9.07
CA GLY A 125 -1.39 8.91 -9.41
C GLY A 125 -1.98 9.82 -8.33
N VAL A 126 -3.22 9.56 -7.90
CA VAL A 126 -3.98 10.42 -6.96
C VAL A 126 -3.70 10.14 -5.49
N ALA A 127 -3.15 8.98 -5.16
CA ALA A 127 -2.88 8.57 -3.79
C ALA A 127 -1.87 7.42 -3.72
N TYR A 128 -1.25 7.29 -2.55
CA TYR A 128 -0.34 6.22 -2.17
C TYR A 128 -0.77 5.65 -0.82
N VAL A 129 -1.06 4.36 -0.77
CA VAL A 129 -1.44 3.61 0.44
C VAL A 129 -0.34 2.60 0.74
N GLY A 130 0.52 2.94 1.69
CA GLY A 130 1.65 2.12 2.11
C GLY A 130 1.20 0.89 2.90
N LEU A 131 1.82 -0.24 2.61
CA LEU A 131 1.58 -1.50 3.31
C LEU A 131 2.79 -1.84 4.18
N ASP A 132 2.57 -2.28 5.42
CA ASP A 132 3.64 -2.75 6.31
C ASP A 132 4.24 -4.06 5.77
N SER A 133 5.07 -3.94 4.76
CA SER A 133 5.79 -5.06 4.16
C SER A 133 6.92 -5.58 5.04
N ALA A 134 7.34 -4.82 6.05
CA ALA A 134 8.43 -5.21 6.94
C ALA A 134 8.04 -6.34 7.90
N THR A 135 6.74 -6.48 8.22
CA THR A 135 6.23 -7.56 9.08
C THR A 135 5.79 -8.80 8.30
N ALA A 136 5.32 -8.62 7.08
CA ALA A 136 4.73 -9.69 6.28
C ALA A 136 5.75 -10.43 5.40
N VAL A 137 6.88 -9.82 5.09
CA VAL A 137 7.94 -10.44 4.28
C VAL A 137 9.16 -10.73 5.15
N THR A 138 9.49 -12.00 5.29
CA THR A 138 10.50 -12.50 6.23
C THR A 138 11.95 -12.27 5.82
N GLY A 139 12.22 -11.69 4.68
CA GLY A 139 13.56 -11.46 4.16
C GLY A 139 14.26 -10.24 4.78
N PRO A 140 15.49 -10.39 5.31
CA PRO A 140 16.24 -9.24 5.85
C PRO A 140 16.53 -8.15 4.81
N LYS A 141 16.50 -8.46 3.52
CA LYS A 141 16.76 -7.52 2.43
C LYS A 141 15.61 -6.54 2.18
N LEU A 142 14.38 -6.85 2.59
CA LEU A 142 13.22 -5.96 2.46
C LEU A 142 13.17 -4.90 3.57
N ARG A 143 13.92 -5.08 4.64
CA ARG A 143 14.03 -4.11 5.73
C ARG A 143 14.97 -2.96 5.44
N GLN A 144 15.71 -3.02 4.34
CA GLN A 144 16.69 -2.00 3.98
C GLN A 144 16.69 -1.78 2.46
N TYR A 145 16.70 -0.52 2.05
CA TYR A 145 16.92 -0.10 0.68
C TYR A 145 18.04 0.93 0.67
N HIS A 146 19.13 0.66 -0.08
CA HIS A 146 20.34 1.49 -0.09
C HIS A 146 20.85 1.86 1.31
N GLY A 147 20.78 0.91 2.26
CA GLY A 147 21.16 1.15 3.66
C GLY A 147 20.14 1.95 4.49
N THR A 148 19.01 2.35 3.91
CA THR A 148 17.93 3.05 4.59
C THR A 148 16.99 2.05 5.24
N PRO A 149 16.85 2.04 6.59
CA PRO A 149 15.88 1.21 7.29
C PRO A 149 14.46 1.58 6.87
N TYR A 150 13.58 0.56 6.77
CA TYR A 150 12.14 0.75 6.61
C TYR A 150 11.72 1.42 5.29
N TRP A 151 12.38 1.10 4.20
CA TRP A 151 11.88 1.49 2.89
C TRP A 151 10.60 0.71 2.55
N TYR A 152 9.54 1.44 2.27
CA TYR A 152 8.26 0.87 1.86
C TYR A 152 8.23 0.74 0.34
N SER A 153 8.32 -0.49 -0.13
CA SER A 153 8.29 -0.76 -1.56
C SER A 153 6.98 -1.28 -2.06
N ILE A 154 6.07 -1.62 -1.15
CA ILE A 154 4.77 -2.18 -1.50
C ILE A 154 3.67 -1.24 -1.05
N ALA A 155 2.87 -0.84 -2.02
CA ALA A 155 1.73 0.03 -1.81
C ALA A 155 0.62 -0.31 -2.80
N LEU A 156 -0.60 0.10 -2.46
CA LEU A 156 -1.63 0.36 -3.45
C LEU A 156 -1.54 1.83 -3.82
N HIS A 157 -1.44 2.14 -5.10
CA HIS A 157 -1.41 3.54 -5.54
C HIS A 157 -2.06 3.71 -6.91
N GLY A 158 -2.40 4.94 -7.25
CA GLY A 158 -2.90 5.27 -8.56
C GLY A 158 -1.86 5.08 -9.65
N THR A 159 -2.28 5.24 -10.89
CA THR A 159 -1.40 5.26 -12.06
C THR A 159 -1.80 6.39 -12.98
N PRO A 160 -0.83 7.14 -13.55
CA PRO A 160 -1.12 8.15 -14.57
C PRO A 160 -1.55 7.51 -15.89
N ASP A 161 -1.21 6.24 -16.11
CA ASP A 161 -1.55 5.50 -17.33
C ASP A 161 -2.52 4.36 -17.00
N PRO A 162 -3.83 4.51 -17.30
CA PRO A 162 -4.84 3.48 -17.09
C PRO A 162 -4.58 2.17 -17.85
N SER A 163 -3.77 2.18 -18.92
CA SER A 163 -3.41 0.96 -19.65
C SER A 163 -2.55 -0.02 -18.83
N ASN A 164 -2.02 0.42 -17.69
CA ASN A 164 -1.32 -0.43 -16.74
C ASN A 164 -2.28 -1.32 -15.92
N LEU A 165 -3.57 -0.99 -15.87
CA LEU A 165 -4.57 -1.84 -15.20
C LEU A 165 -4.78 -3.13 -15.99
N GLY A 166 -4.86 -4.26 -15.29
CA GLY A 166 -4.87 -5.59 -15.87
C GLY A 166 -3.50 -6.11 -16.34
N GLN A 167 -2.41 -5.36 -16.12
CA GLN A 167 -1.07 -5.69 -16.59
C GLN A 167 -0.09 -5.98 -15.45
N ALA A 168 0.94 -6.79 -15.75
CA ALA A 168 2.08 -7.05 -14.86
C ALA A 168 3.26 -6.17 -15.30
N ARG A 169 3.24 -4.87 -14.97
CA ARG A 169 4.24 -3.89 -15.41
C ARG A 169 4.87 -3.07 -14.29
N SER A 170 4.30 -3.12 -13.07
CA SER A 170 4.79 -2.31 -11.95
C SER A 170 6.14 -2.79 -11.42
N GLY A 171 6.73 -1.97 -10.54
CA GLY A 171 7.92 -2.32 -9.78
C GLY A 171 7.67 -3.24 -8.57
N GLY A 172 6.43 -3.75 -8.41
CA GLY A 172 6.01 -4.58 -7.29
C GLY A 172 4.82 -4.01 -6.53
N CYS A 173 4.49 -2.73 -6.69
CA CYS A 173 3.28 -2.12 -6.15
C CYS A 173 2.04 -2.59 -6.92
N VAL A 174 0.89 -2.39 -6.31
CA VAL A 174 -0.43 -2.63 -6.91
C VAL A 174 -0.97 -1.32 -7.45
N HIS A 175 -1.17 -1.23 -8.77
CA HIS A 175 -1.81 -0.09 -9.41
C HIS A 175 -3.33 -0.27 -9.38
N VAL A 176 -4.03 0.75 -8.88
CA VAL A 176 -5.48 0.77 -8.71
C VAL A 176 -6.02 1.98 -9.48
N SER A 177 -7.25 1.89 -10.00
CA SER A 177 -7.87 3.04 -10.62
C SER A 177 -7.99 4.20 -9.63
N ALA A 178 -7.88 5.43 -10.12
CA ALA A 178 -7.99 6.63 -9.28
C ALA A 178 -9.34 6.67 -8.56
N GLU A 179 -10.39 6.30 -9.26
CA GLU A 179 -11.76 6.32 -8.74
C GLU A 179 -11.96 5.33 -7.58
N LEU A 180 -11.54 4.07 -7.76
CA LEU A 180 -11.63 3.06 -6.70
C LEU A 180 -10.78 3.45 -5.51
N LEU A 181 -9.52 3.85 -5.75
CA LEU A 181 -8.58 4.17 -4.67
C LEU A 181 -9.11 5.30 -3.78
N GLN A 182 -9.57 6.40 -4.39
CA GLN A 182 -10.17 7.52 -3.65
C GLN A 182 -11.44 7.11 -2.90
N ARG A 183 -12.29 6.27 -3.52
CA ARG A 183 -13.48 5.74 -2.85
C ARG A 183 -13.11 4.94 -1.60
N LEU A 184 -12.17 4.00 -1.70
CA LEU A 184 -11.77 3.14 -0.59
C LEU A 184 -11.12 3.92 0.56
N ILE A 185 -10.37 4.98 0.25
CA ILE A 185 -9.81 5.90 1.24
C ILE A 185 -10.93 6.64 1.96
N ARG A 186 -11.84 7.32 1.24
CA ARG A 186 -12.96 8.05 1.82
C ARG A 186 -13.89 7.18 2.68
N GLU A 187 -14.11 5.92 2.28
CA GLU A 187 -14.93 4.97 3.04
C GLU A 187 -14.19 4.36 4.25
N GLY A 188 -12.91 4.69 4.45
CA GLY A 188 -12.07 4.12 5.51
C GLY A 188 -11.72 2.64 5.30
N THR A 189 -11.97 2.09 4.12
CA THR A 189 -11.60 0.70 3.78
C THR A 189 -10.09 0.55 3.62
N LEU A 190 -9.40 1.61 3.20
CA LEU A 190 -7.94 1.72 3.14
C LEU A 190 -7.42 2.78 4.12
N ALA A 191 -7.94 2.84 5.33
CA ALA A 191 -7.39 3.67 6.40
C ALA A 191 -6.22 2.96 7.11
N VAL A 192 -5.38 3.73 7.79
CA VAL A 192 -4.31 3.19 8.65
C VAL A 192 -4.87 2.18 9.65
N GLY A 193 -4.22 1.02 9.75
CA GLY A 193 -4.64 -0.11 10.58
C GLY A 193 -5.55 -1.12 9.88
N GLN A 194 -6.10 -0.81 8.71
CA GLN A 194 -6.88 -1.75 7.91
C GLN A 194 -5.99 -2.79 7.24
N GLN A 195 -6.54 -3.95 6.92
CA GLN A 195 -5.79 -5.05 6.32
C GLN A 195 -6.11 -5.19 4.82
N VAL A 196 -5.06 -5.51 4.07
CA VAL A 196 -5.12 -5.88 2.65
C VAL A 196 -4.56 -7.28 2.50
N ARG A 197 -5.30 -8.17 1.86
CA ARG A 197 -4.83 -9.51 1.48
C ARG A 197 -4.30 -9.48 0.05
N ILE A 198 -3.10 -9.98 -0.17
CA ILE A 198 -2.55 -10.23 -1.51
C ILE A 198 -2.31 -11.74 -1.64
N ALA A 199 -2.85 -12.35 -2.69
CA ALA A 199 -2.78 -13.79 -2.91
C ALA A 199 -2.72 -14.13 -4.40
N ASP A 200 -2.52 -15.39 -4.71
CA ASP A 200 -2.73 -15.98 -6.03
C ASP A 200 -4.12 -16.61 -6.05
N GLY A 201 -5.01 -16.04 -6.84
CA GLY A 201 -6.41 -16.44 -6.95
C GLY A 201 -7.40 -15.58 -6.16
N PRO A 202 -8.69 -15.75 -6.45
CA PRO A 202 -9.78 -14.98 -5.86
C PRO A 202 -9.95 -15.25 -4.35
N PRO A 203 -10.68 -14.39 -3.62
CA PRO A 203 -11.01 -14.66 -2.22
C PRO A 203 -11.79 -15.97 -2.08
N ALA A 204 -11.58 -16.69 -0.98
CA ALA A 204 -12.38 -17.87 -0.67
C ALA A 204 -13.87 -17.46 -0.57
N SER A 205 -14.74 -18.32 -1.08
CA SER A 205 -16.19 -18.13 -0.88
C SER A 205 -16.51 -18.18 0.62
N PRO A 206 -17.41 -17.31 1.12
CA PRO A 206 -17.83 -17.32 2.52
C PRO A 206 -18.52 -18.61 2.97
#